data_361910940257e2cf02b092b07bb84239
#
_entry.id   361910940257e2cf02b092b07bb84239
#
_cell.length_a   1.000
_cell.length_b   1.000
_cell.length_c   1.000
_cell.angle_alpha   90.00
_cell.angle_beta   90.00
_cell.angle_gamma   90.00
#
_symmetry.space_group_name_H-M   'P 1'
#
loop_
_entity.id
_entity.type
_entity.pdbx_description
1 polymer ?
#
loop_
_entity_poly.entity_id
_entity_poly.type
_entity_poly.pdbx_seq_one_letter_code
_entity_poly.pdbx_strand_id
1 'polypeptide(L)'
;DRRGLGKPNLISVKNFNSGVPPNERFQTRQNDDSRVGNTEIQDSSEQRGTNTNKNYIDMNNTNPILSSEEMGMEESAVNEWTMMYQYFWKQLDFEYLLIDYPLERDSLEEILEILVDTCCSNRKMIRIAGDDKPKEVVKSRLMKLERDHIQYVMKCLNENSTKVRNMKQYVLATLYNAPLTISNFHKSWVNYDM
;
A
#
# COMPACT_ATOMS: atom_id res chain seq x y z
N ASP A 1 -16.16 -28.08 -29.65
CA ASP A 1 -16.84 -29.40 -29.71
C ASP A 1 -17.25 -29.82 -28.31
N ARG A 2 -18.55 -29.88 -28.08
CA ARG A 2 -19.11 -30.42 -26.83
C ARG A 2 -19.10 -31.94 -26.90
N ARG A 3 -18.20 -32.55 -26.15
CA ARG A 3 -18.24 -33.99 -25.92
C ARG A 3 -19.20 -34.27 -24.75
N GLY A 4 -20.15 -35.19 -24.97
CA GLY A 4 -21.23 -35.52 -24.02
C GLY A 4 -20.77 -35.85 -22.60
N LEU A 5 -21.73 -35.96 -21.68
CA LEU A 5 -21.60 -36.16 -20.23
C LEU A 5 -20.48 -37.12 -19.84
N GLY A 6 -19.47 -36.61 -19.10
CA GLY A 6 -18.38 -37.42 -18.54
C GLY A 6 -17.00 -37.27 -19.18
N LYS A 7 -16.79 -36.32 -20.12
CA LYS A 7 -15.46 -36.01 -20.65
C LYS A 7 -15.09 -34.56 -20.49
N PRO A 8 -13.86 -34.24 -20.07
CA PRO A 8 -13.43 -32.84 -19.86
C PRO A 8 -13.44 -32.08 -21.19
N ASN A 9 -13.89 -30.81 -21.15
CA ASN A 9 -13.90 -29.91 -22.31
C ASN A 9 -12.47 -29.60 -22.72
N LEU A 10 -12.12 -29.89 -23.99
CA LEU A 10 -10.84 -29.48 -24.59
C LEU A 10 -10.99 -28.03 -25.07
N ILE A 11 -10.28 -27.11 -24.37
CA ILE A 11 -10.13 -25.73 -24.82
C ILE A 11 -8.88 -25.70 -25.74
N SER A 12 -9.10 -25.56 -27.03
CA SER A 12 -8.00 -25.36 -28.00
C SER A 12 -7.64 -23.88 -28.01
N VAL A 13 -6.50 -23.52 -27.44
CA VAL A 13 -5.93 -22.17 -27.54
C VAL A 13 -5.27 -22.06 -28.92
N LYS A 14 -5.86 -21.26 -29.81
CA LYS A 14 -5.22 -20.93 -31.09
C LYS A 14 -4.04 -20.00 -30.80
N ASN A 15 -2.83 -20.49 -31.15
CA ASN A 15 -1.62 -19.65 -31.11
C ASN A 15 -1.76 -18.52 -32.14
N PHE A 16 -1.81 -17.26 -31.62
CA PHE A 16 -1.85 -16.04 -32.44
C PHE A 16 -0.48 -15.63 -33.03
N ASN A 17 0.48 -16.55 -33.13
CA ASN A 17 1.83 -16.23 -33.58
C ASN A 17 2.14 -16.84 -34.95
N SER A 18 1.25 -16.65 -35.94
CA SER A 18 1.58 -16.97 -37.35
C SER A 18 1.31 -15.73 -38.22
N GLY A 19 2.27 -14.80 -38.27
CA GLY A 19 2.15 -13.68 -39.18
C GLY A 19 3.13 -12.51 -38.96
N VAL A 20 4.35 -12.79 -38.45
CA VAL A 20 5.42 -11.77 -38.50
C VAL A 20 6.59 -12.41 -39.28
N PRO A 21 6.95 -11.86 -40.46
CA PRO A 21 8.12 -12.36 -41.21
C PRO A 21 9.42 -12.02 -40.47
N PRO A 22 10.43 -12.90 -40.49
CA PRO A 22 11.72 -12.64 -39.87
C PRO A 22 12.54 -11.73 -40.77
N ASN A 23 12.58 -10.43 -40.53
CA ASN A 23 13.65 -9.50 -40.90
C ASN A 23 13.21 -8.04 -40.80
N GLU A 24 13.30 -7.48 -39.61
CA GLU A 24 13.69 -6.10 -39.50
C GLU A 24 14.65 -5.98 -38.30
N ARG A 25 15.93 -5.96 -38.63
CA ARG A 25 17.01 -5.57 -37.73
C ARG A 25 16.81 -4.10 -37.37
N PHE A 26 16.56 -3.83 -36.13
CA PHE A 26 16.69 -2.47 -35.61
C PHE A 26 18.16 -2.05 -35.72
N GLN A 27 18.44 -1.18 -36.66
CA GLN A 27 19.72 -0.47 -36.76
C GLN A 27 19.77 0.56 -35.63
N THR A 28 20.67 0.33 -34.69
CA THR A 28 21.16 1.34 -33.77
C THR A 28 21.82 2.47 -34.57
N ARG A 29 21.25 3.64 -34.56
CA ARG A 29 21.92 4.85 -35.05
C ARG A 29 22.95 5.29 -34.04
N GLN A 30 24.21 5.01 -34.36
CA GLN A 30 25.36 5.74 -33.81
C GLN A 30 25.31 7.17 -34.33
N ASN A 31 25.21 8.13 -33.45
CA ASN A 31 25.59 9.49 -33.75
C ASN A 31 27.00 9.71 -33.17
N ASP A 32 27.98 9.57 -34.07
CA ASP A 32 29.26 10.22 -33.93
C ASP A 32 29.06 11.70 -34.24
N ASP A 33 29.35 12.57 -33.29
CA ASP A 33 29.92 13.87 -33.60
C ASP A 33 30.79 14.36 -32.44
N SER A 34 32.06 14.30 -32.75
CA SER A 34 33.18 14.82 -31.99
C SER A 34 33.15 16.35 -32.03
N ARG A 35 33.18 17.03 -30.88
CA ARG A 35 33.84 18.32 -30.79
C ARG A 35 34.55 18.47 -29.44
N VAL A 36 35.83 18.46 -29.55
CA VAL A 36 36.83 18.85 -28.56
C VAL A 36 36.67 20.33 -28.20
N GLY A 37 36.58 20.61 -26.93
CA GLY A 37 36.70 21.95 -26.37
C GLY A 37 37.29 21.87 -24.99
N ASN A 38 38.61 22.17 -24.89
CA ASN A 38 39.34 22.34 -23.64
C ASN A 38 38.75 23.49 -22.83
N THR A 39 38.48 23.28 -21.54
CA THR A 39 38.64 24.29 -20.50
C THR A 39 38.80 23.61 -19.13
N GLU A 40 39.93 23.83 -18.60
CA GLU A 40 40.47 24.00 -17.26
C GLU A 40 39.75 23.36 -16.04
N ILE A 41 40.59 22.66 -15.33
CA ILE A 41 40.48 22.05 -14.01
C ILE A 41 40.19 23.14 -12.97
N GLN A 42 39.11 23.03 -12.23
CA GLN A 42 39.04 23.53 -10.85
C GLN A 42 38.52 22.43 -9.93
N ASP A 43 39.45 22.08 -9.08
CA ASP A 43 39.33 21.17 -7.96
C ASP A 43 38.39 21.76 -6.91
N SER A 44 37.30 21.08 -6.60
CA SER A 44 36.62 21.22 -5.31
C SER A 44 35.89 19.94 -4.95
N SER A 45 36.51 19.24 -4.02
CA SER A 45 35.98 18.12 -3.26
C SER A 45 34.71 18.51 -2.55
N GLU A 46 33.55 17.97 -3.00
CA GLU A 46 32.34 17.88 -2.17
C GLU A 46 31.83 16.44 -2.11
N GLN A 47 31.98 15.90 -0.93
CA GLN A 47 31.44 14.63 -0.50
C GLN A 47 29.91 14.67 -0.59
N ARG A 48 29.30 13.87 -1.47
CA ARG A 48 27.87 13.58 -1.43
C ARG A 48 27.61 12.54 -0.35
N GLY A 49 27.21 13.02 0.82
CA GLY A 49 26.64 12.21 1.88
C GLY A 49 25.28 11.66 1.45
N THR A 50 25.13 10.35 1.50
CA THR A 50 23.86 9.65 1.38
C THR A 50 22.99 10.00 2.59
N ASN A 51 21.90 10.74 2.35
CA ASN A 51 20.97 11.19 3.37
C ASN A 51 20.01 10.04 3.71
N THR A 52 20.37 9.19 4.66
CA THR A 52 19.47 8.29 5.35
C THR A 52 18.74 9.08 6.42
N ASN A 53 17.55 9.57 6.10
CA ASN A 53 16.71 10.33 7.00
C ASN A 53 16.11 9.38 8.06
N LYS A 54 16.82 9.17 9.16
CA LYS A 54 16.26 8.67 10.41
C LYS A 54 15.69 9.86 11.15
N ASN A 55 14.39 10.06 11.06
CA ASN A 55 13.67 11.01 11.90
C ASN A 55 13.65 10.49 13.35
N TYR A 56 14.71 10.79 14.09
CA TYR A 56 14.62 10.88 15.54
C TYR A 56 14.06 12.27 15.85
N ILE A 57 12.92 12.31 16.53
CA ILE A 57 12.39 13.55 17.11
C ILE A 57 13.32 13.92 18.25
N ASP A 58 14.26 14.83 17.98
CA ASP A 58 15.12 15.43 18.99
C ASP A 58 14.30 16.55 19.68
N MET A 59 13.93 16.31 20.94
CA MET A 59 13.28 17.29 21.80
C MET A 59 14.31 18.31 22.30
N ASN A 60 14.75 19.21 21.45
CA ASN A 60 15.46 20.43 21.88
C ASN A 60 14.95 21.65 21.10
N ASN A 61 13.98 22.27 21.72
CA ASN A 61 13.63 23.67 21.83
C ASN A 61 14.44 24.65 20.97
N THR A 62 13.91 24.99 19.79
CA THR A 62 14.03 26.31 19.19
C THR A 62 12.69 26.65 18.54
N ASN A 63 11.86 27.41 19.26
CA ASN A 63 10.58 27.95 18.78
C ASN A 63 10.82 28.90 17.59
N PRO A 64 10.36 28.57 16.37
CA PRO A 64 9.92 29.62 15.47
C PRO A 64 8.59 30.17 16.02
N ILE A 65 8.42 31.45 16.06
CA ILE A 65 7.17 32.13 16.43
C ILE A 65 6.17 31.83 15.32
N LEU A 66 5.45 30.70 15.46
CA LEU A 66 4.29 30.36 14.64
C LEU A 66 3.12 31.25 15.08
N SER A 67 2.36 31.78 14.13
CA SER A 67 1.17 32.54 14.41
C SER A 67 0.18 31.68 15.21
N SER A 68 -0.56 32.28 16.11
CA SER A 68 -1.50 31.58 17.02
C SER A 68 -2.59 30.78 16.29
N GLU A 69 -2.82 31.04 15.00
CA GLU A 69 -3.76 30.32 14.14
C GLU A 69 -3.18 28.99 13.65
N GLU A 70 -1.87 28.92 13.34
CA GLU A 70 -1.20 27.67 12.91
C GLU A 70 -1.04 26.69 14.07
N MET A 71 -0.72 27.15 15.28
CA MET A 71 -0.64 26.29 16.47
C MET A 71 -1.99 25.64 16.82
N GLY A 72 -3.10 26.36 16.67
CA GLY A 72 -4.43 25.81 16.91
C GLY A 72 -4.85 24.73 15.90
N MET A 73 -4.39 24.81 14.66
CA MET A 73 -4.68 23.81 13.63
C MET A 73 -3.86 22.53 13.83
N GLU A 74 -2.60 22.63 14.24
CA GLU A 74 -1.75 21.46 14.52
C GLU A 74 -2.24 20.71 15.76
N GLU A 75 -2.58 21.40 16.82
CA GLU A 75 -3.12 20.81 18.05
C GLU A 75 -4.46 20.09 17.79
N SER A 76 -5.33 20.67 16.95
CA SER A 76 -6.60 20.07 16.54
C SER A 76 -6.38 18.80 15.72
N ALA A 77 -5.42 18.79 14.78
CA ALA A 77 -5.10 17.63 13.95
C ALA A 77 -4.48 16.49 14.76
N VAL A 78 -3.57 16.80 15.69
CA VAL A 78 -2.98 15.81 16.61
C VAL A 78 -4.07 15.20 17.49
N ASN A 79 -5.03 16.02 17.94
CA ASN A 79 -6.14 15.56 18.78
C ASN A 79 -7.08 14.63 17.98
N GLU A 80 -7.42 14.96 16.71
CA GLU A 80 -8.23 14.11 15.84
C GLU A 80 -7.52 12.76 15.56
N TRP A 81 -6.23 12.78 15.28
CA TRP A 81 -5.44 11.58 15.06
C TRP A 81 -5.43 10.67 16.29
N THR A 82 -5.19 11.24 17.46
CA THR A 82 -5.16 10.51 18.73
C THR A 82 -6.53 9.89 19.05
N MET A 83 -7.61 10.63 18.84
CA MET A 83 -8.97 10.13 19.03
C MET A 83 -9.28 8.97 18.09
N MET A 84 -8.88 9.07 16.82
CA MET A 84 -9.10 8.03 15.83
C MET A 84 -8.26 6.78 16.12
N TYR A 85 -7.02 6.97 16.60
CA TYR A 85 -6.16 5.88 17.05
C TYR A 85 -6.80 5.10 18.21
N GLN A 86 -7.27 5.79 19.24
CA GLN A 86 -7.96 5.17 20.39
C GLN A 86 -9.25 4.48 19.98
N TYR A 87 -9.98 5.05 19.03
CA TYR A 87 -11.18 4.43 18.46
C TYR A 87 -10.86 3.08 17.82
N PHE A 88 -9.90 3.01 16.92
CA PHE A 88 -9.52 1.76 16.25
C PHE A 88 -8.88 0.78 17.22
N TRP A 89 -8.05 1.23 18.15
CA TRP A 89 -7.48 0.37 19.18
C TRP A 89 -8.56 -0.41 19.93
N LYS A 90 -9.61 0.27 20.34
CA LYS A 90 -10.74 -0.34 21.04
C LYS A 90 -11.65 -1.14 20.12
N GLN A 91 -11.98 -0.61 18.93
CA GLN A 91 -12.92 -1.25 17.98
C GLN A 91 -12.39 -2.57 17.44
N LEU A 92 -11.07 -2.67 17.26
CA LEU A 92 -10.40 -3.86 16.71
C LEU A 92 -9.96 -4.84 17.80
N ASP A 93 -10.22 -4.56 19.08
CA ASP A 93 -9.68 -5.36 20.20
C ASP A 93 -8.16 -5.57 20.06
N PHE A 94 -7.42 -4.48 19.84
CA PHE A 94 -6.03 -4.51 19.38
C PHE A 94 -5.10 -5.24 20.37
N GLU A 95 -5.39 -5.18 21.66
CA GLU A 95 -4.66 -5.93 22.69
C GLU A 95 -4.71 -7.45 22.45
N TYR A 96 -5.87 -7.97 22.05
CA TYR A 96 -6.01 -9.39 21.73
C TYR A 96 -5.32 -9.74 20.40
N LEU A 97 -5.32 -8.85 19.42
CA LEU A 97 -4.55 -9.04 18.18
C LEU A 97 -3.05 -9.18 18.47
N LEU A 98 -2.50 -8.37 19.37
CA LEU A 98 -1.10 -8.47 19.78
C LEU A 98 -0.76 -9.80 20.49
N ILE A 99 -1.73 -10.40 21.18
CA ILE A 99 -1.59 -11.72 21.80
C ILE A 99 -1.64 -12.83 20.74
N ASP A 100 -2.56 -12.69 19.75
CA ASP A 100 -2.72 -13.69 18.68
C ASP A 100 -1.52 -13.70 17.70
N TYR A 101 -0.88 -12.53 17.50
CA TYR A 101 0.22 -12.32 16.55
C TYR A 101 1.47 -11.70 17.21
N PRO A 102 2.12 -12.40 18.15
CA PRO A 102 3.20 -11.81 18.95
C PRO A 102 4.46 -11.49 18.12
N LEU A 103 4.67 -12.19 17.00
CA LEU A 103 5.82 -11.99 16.10
C LEU A 103 5.55 -10.97 15.00
N GLU A 104 4.32 -10.53 14.84
CA GLU A 104 3.87 -9.65 13.75
C GLU A 104 3.37 -8.30 14.28
N ARG A 105 3.85 -7.93 15.45
CA ARG A 105 3.46 -6.69 16.13
C ARG A 105 3.64 -5.46 15.24
N ASP A 106 4.80 -5.35 14.58
CA ASP A 106 5.13 -4.22 13.72
C ASP A 106 4.14 -4.12 12.54
N SER A 107 3.74 -5.25 11.97
CA SER A 107 2.75 -5.30 10.89
C SER A 107 1.35 -4.87 11.35
N LEU A 108 0.96 -5.22 12.57
CA LEU A 108 -0.31 -4.79 13.16
C LEU A 108 -0.31 -3.29 13.45
N GLU A 109 0.78 -2.76 14.00
CA GLU A 109 0.95 -1.33 14.26
C GLU A 109 0.92 -0.53 12.95
N GLU A 110 1.59 -1.00 11.88
CA GLU A 110 1.53 -0.39 10.55
C GLU A 110 0.10 -0.38 9.98
N ILE A 111 -0.66 -1.46 10.15
CA ILE A 111 -2.07 -1.53 9.74
C ILE A 111 -2.90 -0.47 10.48
N LEU A 112 -2.71 -0.34 11.78
CA LEU A 112 -3.41 0.63 12.62
C LEU A 112 -3.10 2.07 12.18
N GLU A 113 -1.83 2.38 11.95
CA GLU A 113 -1.40 3.69 11.44
C GLU A 113 -2.00 4.00 10.05
N ILE A 114 -2.01 3.03 9.14
CA ILE A 114 -2.63 3.19 7.81
C ILE A 114 -4.13 3.52 7.93
N LEU A 115 -4.84 2.88 8.85
CA LEU A 115 -6.27 3.15 9.11
C LEU A 115 -6.47 4.58 9.61
N VAL A 116 -5.70 4.99 10.63
CA VAL A 116 -5.80 6.32 11.24
C VAL A 116 -5.44 7.41 10.24
N ASP A 117 -4.30 7.30 9.57
CA ASP A 117 -3.84 8.23 8.54
C ASP A 117 -4.86 8.40 7.41
N THR A 118 -5.48 7.30 6.99
CA THR A 118 -6.50 7.34 5.94
C THR A 118 -7.75 8.07 6.39
N CYS A 119 -8.19 7.83 7.62
CA CYS A 119 -9.37 8.48 8.19
C CYS A 119 -9.17 9.96 8.52
N CYS A 120 -7.96 10.36 8.95
CA CYS A 120 -7.58 11.73 9.25
C CYS A 120 -7.08 12.53 8.02
N SER A 121 -6.92 11.87 6.88
CA SER A 121 -6.42 12.52 5.67
C SER A 121 -7.28 13.73 5.25
N ASN A 122 -6.66 14.85 4.90
CA ASN A 122 -7.34 16.05 4.38
C ASN A 122 -7.75 15.96 2.91
N ARG A 123 -7.48 14.83 2.24
CA ARG A 123 -7.82 14.62 0.82
C ARG A 123 -9.31 14.37 0.66
N LYS A 124 -9.94 14.99 -0.32
CA LYS A 124 -11.35 14.75 -0.67
C LYS A 124 -11.57 13.36 -1.27
N MET A 125 -10.57 12.83 -1.98
CA MET A 125 -10.58 11.54 -2.64
C MET A 125 -9.42 10.68 -2.17
N ILE A 126 -9.66 9.41 -1.95
CA ILE A 126 -8.67 8.40 -1.55
C ILE A 126 -8.62 7.33 -2.62
N ARG A 127 -7.41 7.02 -3.09
CA ARG A 127 -7.19 6.01 -4.12
C ARG A 127 -7.16 4.62 -3.50
N ILE A 128 -8.09 3.76 -3.94
CA ILE A 128 -8.21 2.36 -3.50
C ILE A 128 -8.17 1.45 -4.73
N ALA A 129 -7.18 0.56 -4.81
CA ALA A 129 -7.03 -0.41 -5.90
C ALA A 129 -7.10 0.22 -7.31
N GLY A 130 -6.58 1.45 -7.46
CA GLY A 130 -6.57 2.17 -8.73
C GLY A 130 -7.75 3.14 -8.94
N ASP A 131 -8.82 3.04 -8.17
CA ASP A 131 -9.99 3.92 -8.23
C ASP A 131 -9.93 5.02 -7.17
N ASP A 132 -10.37 6.23 -7.53
CA ASP A 132 -10.51 7.34 -6.60
C ASP A 132 -11.92 7.33 -5.99
N LYS A 133 -11.98 7.17 -4.67
CA LYS A 133 -13.24 7.09 -3.91
C LYS A 133 -13.36 8.27 -2.95
N PRO A 134 -14.58 8.81 -2.72
CA PRO A 134 -14.79 9.87 -1.74
C PRO A 134 -14.29 9.45 -0.35
N LYS A 135 -13.58 10.35 0.35
CA LYS A 135 -13.04 10.09 1.70
C LYS A 135 -14.09 9.54 2.64
N GLU A 136 -15.28 10.14 2.65
CA GLU A 136 -16.36 9.75 3.57
C GLU A 136 -16.84 8.31 3.35
N VAL A 137 -16.85 7.85 2.10
CA VAL A 137 -17.20 6.46 1.76
C VAL A 137 -16.13 5.52 2.28
N VAL A 138 -14.85 5.89 2.09
CA VAL A 138 -13.71 5.09 2.58
C VAL A 138 -13.73 5.04 4.10
N LYS A 139 -13.80 6.19 4.77
CA LYS A 139 -13.85 6.32 6.24
C LYS A 139 -15.00 5.49 6.82
N SER A 140 -16.23 5.66 6.29
CA SER A 140 -17.40 4.89 6.75
C SER A 140 -17.22 3.38 6.64
N ARG A 141 -16.48 2.90 5.64
CA ARG A 141 -16.22 1.47 5.48
C ARG A 141 -15.11 0.98 6.42
N LEU A 142 -14.04 1.74 6.57
CA LEU A 142 -12.95 1.40 7.49
C LEU A 142 -13.43 1.39 8.95
N MET A 143 -14.33 2.29 9.32
CA MET A 143 -14.91 2.31 10.68
C MET A 143 -15.79 1.09 11.01
N LYS A 144 -16.13 0.27 10.03
CA LYS A 144 -16.87 -1.01 10.22
C LYS A 144 -15.94 -2.22 10.38
N LEU A 145 -14.64 -1.99 10.37
CA LEU A 145 -13.69 -3.07 10.61
C LEU A 145 -13.79 -3.55 12.05
N GLU A 146 -13.69 -4.86 12.20
CA GLU A 146 -13.66 -5.58 13.47
C GLU A 146 -12.42 -6.46 13.50
N ARG A 147 -12.12 -7.07 14.64
CA ARG A 147 -10.97 -7.95 14.86
C ARG A 147 -10.85 -9.03 13.78
N ASP A 148 -11.93 -9.71 13.44
CA ASP A 148 -11.93 -10.81 12.44
C ASP A 148 -11.49 -10.32 11.05
N HIS A 149 -11.82 -9.07 10.70
CA HIS A 149 -11.36 -8.47 9.45
C HIS A 149 -9.84 -8.27 9.45
N ILE A 150 -9.24 -7.88 10.59
CA ILE A 150 -7.79 -7.72 10.69
C ILE A 150 -7.10 -9.07 10.62
N GLN A 151 -7.62 -10.10 11.30
CA GLN A 151 -7.09 -11.46 11.20
C GLN A 151 -7.14 -11.98 9.75
N TYR A 152 -8.22 -11.70 9.03
CA TYR A 152 -8.32 -12.01 7.60
C TYR A 152 -7.29 -11.26 6.76
N VAL A 153 -7.06 -9.98 7.02
CA VAL A 153 -6.04 -9.17 6.34
C VAL A 153 -4.64 -9.72 6.61
N MET A 154 -4.30 -10.02 7.87
CA MET A 154 -3.02 -10.63 8.24
C MET A 154 -2.80 -11.95 7.49
N LYS A 155 -3.82 -12.79 7.41
CA LYS A 155 -3.75 -14.02 6.63
C LYS A 155 -3.50 -13.77 5.15
N CYS A 156 -4.20 -12.82 4.53
CA CYS A 156 -3.96 -12.45 3.14
C CYS A 156 -2.55 -11.91 2.89
N LEU A 157 -1.97 -11.18 3.86
CA LEU A 157 -0.59 -10.69 3.77
C LEU A 157 0.42 -11.83 3.83
N ASN A 158 0.22 -12.78 4.74
CA ASN A 158 1.12 -13.91 4.95
C ASN A 158 1.07 -14.93 3.80
N GLU A 159 -0.08 -15.12 3.20
CA GLU A 159 -0.26 -16.03 2.04
C GLU A 159 0.18 -15.39 0.71
N ASN A 160 0.43 -14.09 0.68
CA ASN A 160 0.82 -13.40 -0.53
C ASN A 160 2.27 -13.72 -0.92
N SER A 161 2.44 -14.53 -1.96
CA SER A 161 3.75 -14.87 -2.53
C SER A 161 4.20 -13.91 -3.64
N THR A 162 3.40 -12.89 -3.99
CA THR A 162 3.71 -11.98 -5.09
C THR A 162 4.47 -10.74 -4.60
N LYS A 163 5.40 -10.23 -5.45
CA LYS A 163 6.13 -8.99 -5.13
C LYS A 163 5.21 -7.78 -5.23
N VAL A 164 4.82 -7.21 -4.09
CA VAL A 164 4.01 -5.99 -4.02
C VAL A 164 4.91 -4.76 -4.20
N ARG A 165 4.57 -3.87 -5.15
CA ARG A 165 5.33 -2.63 -5.40
C ARG A 165 5.05 -1.55 -4.37
N ASN A 166 3.81 -1.46 -3.90
CA ASN A 166 3.35 -0.47 -2.94
C ASN A 166 2.56 -1.17 -1.84
N MET A 167 3.24 -1.49 -0.74
CA MET A 167 2.66 -2.23 0.38
C MET A 167 1.53 -1.44 1.05
N LYS A 168 1.69 -0.14 1.30
CA LYS A 168 0.65 0.70 1.91
C LYS A 168 -0.66 0.68 1.10
N GLN A 169 -0.58 0.77 -0.23
CA GLN A 169 -1.76 0.71 -1.10
C GLN A 169 -2.39 -0.69 -1.14
N TYR A 170 -1.57 -1.74 -1.08
CA TYR A 170 -2.06 -3.11 -1.03
C TYR A 170 -2.81 -3.38 0.27
N VAL A 171 -2.21 -3.04 1.41
CA VAL A 171 -2.83 -3.17 2.74
C VAL A 171 -4.13 -2.37 2.80
N LEU A 172 -4.13 -1.11 2.37
CA LEU A 172 -5.31 -0.27 2.35
C LEU A 172 -6.44 -0.85 1.47
N ALA A 173 -6.11 -1.40 0.31
CA ALA A 173 -7.10 -2.04 -0.56
C ALA A 173 -7.68 -3.31 0.07
N THR A 174 -6.85 -4.11 0.74
CA THR A 174 -7.28 -5.32 1.44
C THR A 174 -8.20 -4.98 2.61
N LEU A 175 -7.83 -4.00 3.44
CA LEU A 175 -8.66 -3.47 4.54
C LEU A 175 -10.01 -2.94 4.05
N TYR A 176 -10.02 -2.15 2.97
CA TYR A 176 -11.24 -1.59 2.40
C TYR A 176 -12.19 -2.67 1.88
N ASN A 177 -11.66 -3.76 1.34
CA ASN A 177 -12.46 -4.86 0.80
C ASN A 177 -12.81 -5.93 1.85
N ALA A 178 -12.10 -6.02 2.96
CA ALA A 178 -12.28 -7.04 3.98
C ALA A 178 -13.76 -7.23 4.41
N PRO A 179 -14.54 -6.18 4.72
CA PRO A 179 -15.94 -6.34 5.11
C PRO A 179 -16.84 -6.94 4.03
N LEU A 180 -16.43 -6.89 2.77
CA LEU A 180 -17.18 -7.43 1.63
C LEU A 180 -16.78 -8.87 1.29
N THR A 181 -15.54 -9.24 1.56
CA THR A 181 -14.92 -10.47 1.05
C THR A 181 -14.78 -11.56 2.09
N ILE A 182 -14.74 -11.22 3.37
CA ILE A 182 -14.49 -12.16 4.47
C ILE A 182 -15.48 -13.33 4.47
N SER A 183 -16.76 -13.08 4.25
CA SER A 183 -17.78 -14.15 4.23
C SER A 183 -17.57 -15.15 3.09
N ASN A 184 -17.17 -14.66 1.91
CA ASN A 184 -16.88 -15.51 0.76
C ASN A 184 -15.56 -16.28 0.95
N PHE A 185 -14.60 -15.66 1.60
CA PHE A 185 -13.33 -16.29 1.96
C PHE A 185 -13.58 -17.48 2.89
N HIS A 186 -14.33 -17.32 3.97
CA HIS A 186 -14.63 -18.44 4.88
C HIS A 186 -15.40 -19.56 4.17
N LYS A 187 -16.35 -19.23 3.29
CA LYS A 187 -17.07 -20.24 2.49
C LYS A 187 -16.13 -21.01 1.58
N SER A 188 -15.17 -20.35 0.94
CA SER A 188 -14.21 -21.01 0.04
C SER A 188 -13.30 -21.97 0.81
N TRP A 189 -12.95 -21.64 2.03
CA TRP A 189 -12.13 -22.48 2.92
C TRP A 189 -12.87 -23.77 3.32
N VAL A 190 -14.10 -23.63 3.79
CA VAL A 190 -14.93 -24.79 4.15
C VAL A 190 -15.11 -25.73 2.96
N ASN A 191 -15.27 -25.18 1.74
CA ASN A 191 -15.41 -26.01 0.54
C ASN A 191 -14.10 -26.67 0.09
N TYR A 192 -12.95 -26.17 0.52
CA TYR A 192 -11.64 -26.76 0.20
C TYR A 192 -11.30 -27.91 1.12
N ASP A 193 -11.71 -27.84 2.39
CA ASP A 193 -11.43 -28.86 3.43
C ASP A 193 -12.42 -30.05 3.39
N MET A 194 -13.49 -30.00 2.56
CA MET A 194 -14.44 -31.08 2.31
C MET A 194 -14.03 -31.91 1.09
#